data_3948ba4afeae4fdab1d78910e6cdf192
#
_entry.id   3948ba4afeae4fdab1d78910e6cdf192
#
_cell.length_a   1.000
_cell.length_b   1.000
_cell.length_c   1.000
_cell.angle_alpha   90.00
_cell.angle_beta   90.00
_cell.angle_gamma   90.00
#
_symmetry.space_group_name_H-M   'P 1'
#
loop_
_entity.id
_entity.type
_entity.pdbx_description
1 polymer ?
#
loop_
_entity_poly.entity_id
_entity_poly.type
_entity_poly.pdbx_seq_one_letter_code
_entity_poly.pdbx_strand_id
1 'polypeptide(L)'
;MPTAAYSVMTNPPPINTDEALDLQMMAILGGLASHNTYPPDTILTHQGETEQTFYVIESGCVVVVRYMEDGKERILATLGPRQTFGEMSLLDDNPRLATVKTLTQSSLLEITAEKFREVLQEDPDLALHITRRILANLRRLDQVAIQDLRTKNELLQQAYHDLQAAQLVLVEKKRLEREMELAAEMQRNLLPSVLPQYDDFRFDAYLAPARHVGGDLFDVRALDAEHVALLIADVADKGVHAALMMAVTRTLFFQETMRSLSPREVVYAVHQGLLSIGGDGHEGYGMDAFVTAFYAVLHRPTGRLRYVRAAQDKPLWLRPGKRPVSLSGDGRFLGMIDGLILQEHEIILQPGDKLLLFSDGVPDQLNERDEVFGLERLKDAFLEASGEKPEGRLSFLTHKIEQWRGAAPAFDDVTMLLVEALGA
;
A
#
# COMPACT_ATOMS: atom_id res chain seq x y z
N MET A 1 -10.19 -45.41 -12.64
CA MET A 1 -11.43 -44.83 -12.13
C MET A 1 -11.19 -44.42 -10.69
N PRO A 2 -11.15 -43.16 -10.32
CA PRO A 2 -11.11 -42.74 -8.92
C PRO A 2 -12.56 -42.54 -8.44
N THR A 3 -12.89 -43.20 -7.38
CA THR A 3 -14.10 -43.05 -6.56
C THR A 3 -14.16 -41.63 -6.02
N ALA A 4 -15.10 -40.84 -6.53
CA ALA A 4 -15.42 -39.52 -5.99
C ALA A 4 -16.00 -39.70 -4.57
N ALA A 5 -15.28 -39.15 -3.58
CA ALA A 5 -15.77 -39.05 -2.21
C ALA A 5 -16.96 -38.11 -2.17
N TYR A 6 -18.15 -38.63 -1.88
CA TYR A 6 -19.34 -37.83 -1.62
C TYR A 6 -19.14 -37.00 -0.34
N SER A 7 -19.02 -35.69 -0.51
CA SER A 7 -19.13 -34.74 0.60
C SER A 7 -20.56 -34.77 1.13
N VAL A 8 -20.76 -35.36 2.29
CA VAL A 8 -22.03 -35.35 3.03
C VAL A 8 -22.32 -33.90 3.40
N MET A 9 -23.32 -33.29 2.76
CA MET A 9 -23.87 -32.02 3.20
C MET A 9 -24.53 -32.17 4.56
N THR A 10 -24.04 -31.46 5.55
CA THR A 10 -24.38 -31.63 6.96
C THR A 10 -25.73 -31.07 7.38
N ASN A 11 -26.57 -30.47 6.48
CA ASN A 11 -27.97 -30.14 6.77
C ASN A 11 -28.77 -29.93 5.47
N PRO A 12 -29.66 -30.84 5.09
CA PRO A 12 -30.65 -30.57 4.04
C PRO A 12 -31.60 -29.46 4.47
N PRO A 13 -32.10 -28.61 3.53
CA PRO A 13 -33.06 -27.58 3.86
C PRO A 13 -34.31 -28.18 4.51
N PRO A 14 -34.97 -27.45 5.43
CA PRO A 14 -36.16 -27.99 6.14
C PRO A 14 -37.29 -28.29 5.18
N ILE A 15 -38.03 -29.36 5.50
CA ILE A 15 -39.24 -29.78 4.75
C ILE A 15 -40.30 -28.67 4.95
N ASN A 16 -40.78 -28.07 3.86
CA ASN A 16 -41.88 -27.12 3.92
C ASN A 16 -43.20 -27.83 3.95
N THR A 17 -43.81 -27.93 5.12
CA THR A 17 -45.08 -28.68 5.34
C THR A 17 -46.35 -28.00 4.80
N ASP A 18 -46.25 -26.69 4.40
CA ASP A 18 -47.40 -25.93 3.88
C ASP A 18 -47.91 -26.43 2.50
N GLU A 19 -47.13 -27.28 1.84
CA GLU A 19 -47.43 -27.83 0.51
C GLU A 19 -47.93 -29.28 0.54
N ALA A 20 -48.21 -29.82 1.71
CA ALA A 20 -48.70 -31.18 1.84
C ALA A 20 -50.14 -31.32 1.32
N LEU A 21 -50.41 -32.44 0.59
CA LEU A 21 -51.79 -32.81 0.18
C LEU A 21 -52.65 -33.05 1.41
N ASP A 22 -53.94 -32.70 1.32
CA ASP A 22 -54.89 -33.11 2.35
C ASP A 22 -55.17 -34.61 2.31
N LEU A 23 -55.80 -35.13 3.38
CA LEU A 23 -56.08 -36.56 3.52
C LEU A 23 -57.10 -37.07 2.50
N GLN A 24 -58.01 -36.20 2.06
CA GLN A 24 -59.05 -36.60 1.09
C GLN A 24 -58.43 -36.74 -0.31
N MET A 25 -57.50 -35.85 -0.68
CA MET A 25 -56.73 -35.90 -1.92
C MET A 25 -55.80 -37.12 -1.94
N MET A 26 -55.17 -37.45 -0.82
CA MET A 26 -54.32 -38.63 -0.67
C MET A 26 -55.13 -39.93 -0.89
N ALA A 27 -56.36 -40.00 -0.39
CA ALA A 27 -57.23 -41.18 -0.57
C ALA A 27 -57.65 -41.37 -2.03
N ILE A 28 -57.98 -40.27 -2.73
CA ILE A 28 -58.35 -40.31 -4.17
C ILE A 28 -57.16 -40.77 -5.00
N LEU A 29 -55.97 -40.14 -4.82
CA LEU A 29 -54.76 -40.48 -5.57
C LEU A 29 -54.23 -41.89 -5.25
N GLY A 30 -54.38 -42.34 -4.00
CA GLY A 30 -53.95 -43.65 -3.57
C GLY A 30 -54.73 -44.83 -4.24
N GLY A 31 -56.01 -44.58 -4.56
CA GLY A 31 -56.83 -45.58 -5.28
C GLY A 31 -56.42 -45.82 -6.75
N LEU A 32 -55.67 -44.92 -7.32
CA LEU A 32 -55.28 -44.85 -8.75
C LEU A 32 -53.82 -45.11 -8.99
N ALA A 33 -52.99 -44.93 -7.94
CA ALA A 33 -51.55 -45.04 -7.99
C ALA A 33 -51.04 -46.50 -7.85
N SER A 34 -49.85 -46.74 -8.34
CA SER A 34 -49.03 -47.88 -7.98
C SER A 34 -48.20 -47.49 -6.73
N HIS A 35 -48.23 -48.39 -5.72
CA HIS A 35 -47.49 -48.24 -4.48
C HIS A 35 -46.11 -48.89 -4.61
N ASN A 36 -45.06 -48.12 -4.52
CA ASN A 36 -43.68 -48.60 -4.61
C ASN A 36 -42.85 -48.10 -3.44
N THR A 37 -41.96 -48.93 -2.92
CA THR A 37 -41.04 -48.58 -1.84
C THR A 37 -39.61 -48.66 -2.35
N TYR A 38 -38.85 -47.60 -2.11
CA TYR A 38 -37.48 -47.42 -2.56
C TYR A 38 -36.52 -47.33 -1.38
N PRO A 39 -35.34 -47.97 -1.46
CA PRO A 39 -34.29 -47.80 -0.47
C PRO A 39 -33.69 -46.38 -0.56
N PRO A 40 -32.91 -45.93 0.46
CA PRO A 40 -32.17 -44.71 0.39
C PRO A 40 -31.23 -44.60 -0.85
N ASP A 41 -30.93 -43.41 -1.31
CA ASP A 41 -30.05 -43.10 -2.45
C ASP A 41 -30.53 -43.67 -3.81
N THR A 42 -31.80 -44.03 -3.93
CA THR A 42 -32.39 -44.42 -5.22
C THR A 42 -32.77 -43.19 -6.02
N ILE A 43 -32.31 -43.10 -7.28
CA ILE A 43 -32.73 -42.04 -8.21
C ILE A 43 -34.09 -42.42 -8.77
N LEU A 44 -35.07 -41.56 -8.59
CA LEU A 44 -36.45 -41.72 -9.05
C LEU A 44 -36.70 -41.10 -10.42
N THR A 45 -36.07 -39.94 -10.67
CA THR A 45 -36.14 -39.22 -11.95
C THR A 45 -34.80 -38.60 -12.26
N HIS A 46 -34.40 -38.55 -13.53
CA HIS A 46 -33.18 -37.91 -13.96
C HIS A 46 -33.46 -36.55 -14.66
N GLN A 47 -32.65 -35.55 -14.37
CA GLN A 47 -32.66 -34.27 -15.10
C GLN A 47 -32.43 -34.51 -16.58
N GLY A 48 -33.27 -33.94 -17.45
CA GLY A 48 -33.17 -34.03 -18.90
C GLY A 48 -33.88 -35.22 -19.52
N GLU A 49 -34.40 -36.18 -18.71
CA GLU A 49 -35.20 -37.29 -19.23
C GLU A 49 -36.66 -36.90 -19.41
N THR A 50 -37.32 -37.48 -20.43
CA THR A 50 -38.75 -37.32 -20.70
C THR A 50 -39.49 -38.47 -20.02
N GLU A 51 -39.83 -38.30 -18.77
CA GLU A 51 -40.64 -39.25 -18.00
C GLU A 51 -41.90 -38.54 -17.54
N GLN A 52 -43.05 -39.24 -17.71
CA GLN A 52 -44.39 -38.70 -17.45
C GLN A 52 -45.05 -39.34 -16.25
N THR A 53 -44.35 -39.42 -15.12
CA THR A 53 -44.84 -39.95 -13.87
C THR A 53 -44.95 -38.90 -12.81
N PHE A 54 -46.08 -38.82 -12.14
CA PHE A 54 -46.32 -37.98 -10.98
C PHE A 54 -46.15 -38.79 -9.71
N TYR A 55 -45.46 -38.24 -8.76
CA TYR A 55 -45.13 -38.92 -7.51
C TYR A 55 -45.74 -38.20 -6.31
N VAL A 56 -46.30 -38.96 -5.38
CA VAL A 56 -46.73 -38.49 -4.07
C VAL A 56 -45.98 -39.27 -2.99
N ILE A 57 -45.42 -38.61 -2.03
CA ILE A 57 -44.65 -39.22 -0.95
C ILE A 57 -45.61 -39.65 0.15
N GLU A 58 -45.77 -40.95 0.38
CA GLU A 58 -46.55 -41.49 1.51
C GLU A 58 -45.73 -41.46 2.80
N SER A 59 -44.49 -41.92 2.73
CA SER A 59 -43.56 -41.90 3.85
C SER A 59 -42.11 -41.75 3.34
N GLY A 60 -41.21 -41.30 4.21
CA GLY A 60 -39.82 -41.08 3.86
C GLY A 60 -39.54 -39.66 3.42
N CYS A 61 -38.40 -39.46 2.75
CA CYS A 61 -37.90 -38.13 2.34
C CYS A 61 -37.13 -38.26 1.03
N VAL A 62 -37.36 -37.33 0.10
CA VAL A 62 -36.60 -37.23 -1.15
C VAL A 62 -35.93 -35.84 -1.29
N VAL A 63 -34.87 -35.80 -2.05
CA VAL A 63 -34.17 -34.53 -2.38
C VAL A 63 -34.24 -34.26 -3.88
N VAL A 64 -34.54 -33.02 -4.23
CA VAL A 64 -34.56 -32.50 -5.59
C VAL A 64 -33.25 -31.80 -5.87
N VAL A 65 -32.48 -32.32 -6.82
CA VAL A 65 -31.12 -31.81 -7.14
C VAL A 65 -31.06 -31.41 -8.60
N ARG A 66 -30.46 -30.26 -8.86
CA ARG A 66 -30.18 -29.78 -10.21
C ARG A 66 -28.69 -29.80 -10.48
N TYR A 67 -28.28 -30.42 -11.56
CA TYR A 67 -26.92 -30.35 -12.07
C TYR A 67 -26.74 -29.07 -12.92
N MET A 68 -25.76 -28.25 -12.55
CA MET A 68 -25.45 -27.02 -13.24
C MET A 68 -24.42 -27.26 -14.36
N GLU A 69 -24.29 -26.35 -15.32
CA GLU A 69 -23.34 -26.46 -16.42
C GLU A 69 -21.85 -26.54 -15.97
N ASP A 70 -21.56 -26.06 -14.79
CA ASP A 70 -20.23 -26.14 -14.15
C ASP A 70 -19.94 -27.46 -13.44
N GLY A 71 -20.87 -28.43 -13.57
CA GLY A 71 -20.79 -29.79 -12.97
C GLY A 71 -21.12 -29.84 -11.48
N LYS A 72 -21.55 -28.72 -10.87
CA LYS A 72 -21.94 -28.68 -9.45
C LYS A 72 -23.40 -29.11 -9.26
N GLU A 73 -23.63 -29.83 -8.17
CA GLU A 73 -24.96 -30.16 -7.70
C GLU A 73 -25.53 -29.00 -6.86
N ARG A 74 -26.77 -28.59 -7.17
CA ARG A 74 -27.53 -27.65 -6.36
C ARG A 74 -28.80 -28.31 -5.84
N ILE A 75 -28.95 -28.41 -4.53
CA ILE A 75 -30.20 -28.87 -3.89
C ILE A 75 -31.23 -27.75 -4.06
N LEU A 76 -32.36 -28.08 -4.70
CA LEU A 76 -33.49 -27.19 -4.89
C LEU A 76 -34.50 -27.28 -3.76
N ALA A 77 -34.80 -28.51 -3.32
CA ALA A 77 -35.75 -28.76 -2.26
C ALA A 77 -35.52 -30.12 -1.59
N THR A 78 -36.02 -30.26 -0.37
CA THR A 78 -36.20 -31.53 0.32
C THR A 78 -37.70 -31.72 0.55
N LEU A 79 -38.22 -32.84 0.10
CA LEU A 79 -39.64 -33.14 0.15
C LEU A 79 -39.91 -34.30 1.09
N GLY A 80 -40.99 -34.19 1.88
CA GLY A 80 -41.43 -35.17 2.87
C GLY A 80 -42.82 -35.73 2.62
N PRO A 81 -43.41 -36.45 3.60
CA PRO A 81 -44.72 -37.08 3.46
C PRO A 81 -45.82 -36.10 3.01
N ARG A 82 -46.71 -36.58 2.12
CA ARG A 82 -47.81 -35.87 1.47
C ARG A 82 -47.38 -34.74 0.51
N GLN A 83 -46.11 -34.59 0.25
CA GLN A 83 -45.63 -33.70 -0.80
C GLN A 83 -45.52 -34.41 -2.13
N THR A 84 -45.48 -33.66 -3.21
CA THR A 84 -45.50 -34.16 -4.58
C THR A 84 -44.32 -33.64 -5.40
N PHE A 85 -43.96 -34.41 -6.42
CA PHE A 85 -43.02 -33.96 -7.43
C PHE A 85 -43.37 -34.60 -8.79
N GLY A 86 -42.83 -33.99 -9.86
CA GLY A 86 -43.08 -34.49 -11.21
C GLY A 86 -44.35 -34.01 -11.88
N GLU A 87 -45.09 -33.08 -11.25
CA GLU A 87 -46.34 -32.53 -11.80
C GLU A 87 -46.14 -31.74 -13.10
N MET A 88 -45.00 -31.10 -13.27
CA MET A 88 -44.77 -30.27 -14.45
C MET A 88 -44.67 -31.09 -15.74
N SER A 89 -44.04 -32.25 -15.71
CA SER A 89 -43.91 -33.10 -16.87
C SER A 89 -45.20 -33.86 -17.26
N LEU A 90 -46.26 -33.74 -16.45
CA LEU A 90 -47.61 -34.21 -16.81
C LEU A 90 -48.38 -33.22 -17.66
N LEU A 91 -48.01 -31.91 -17.54
CA LEU A 91 -48.72 -30.78 -18.17
C LEU A 91 -48.03 -30.31 -19.44
N ASP A 92 -46.74 -30.45 -19.51
CA ASP A 92 -45.94 -30.13 -20.68
C ASP A 92 -45.04 -31.36 -21.00
N ASP A 93 -44.79 -31.63 -22.27
CA ASP A 93 -43.91 -32.73 -22.70
C ASP A 93 -42.40 -32.35 -22.54
N ASN A 94 -42.08 -31.42 -21.63
CA ASN A 94 -40.71 -30.96 -21.38
C ASN A 94 -39.90 -31.95 -20.55
N PRO A 95 -38.59 -32.06 -20.78
CA PRO A 95 -37.70 -32.90 -19.97
C PRO A 95 -37.69 -32.47 -18.49
N ARG A 96 -37.43 -33.43 -17.60
CA ARG A 96 -37.28 -33.19 -16.16
C ARG A 96 -36.28 -32.09 -15.84
N LEU A 97 -36.69 -31.09 -15.08
CA LEU A 97 -35.85 -29.95 -14.71
C LEU A 97 -34.79 -30.26 -13.66
N ALA A 98 -34.98 -31.38 -12.93
CA ALA A 98 -34.10 -31.79 -11.83
C ALA A 98 -34.11 -33.31 -11.65
N THR A 99 -33.06 -33.82 -11.03
CA THR A 99 -32.99 -35.22 -10.55
C THR A 99 -33.62 -35.29 -9.17
N VAL A 100 -34.43 -36.32 -8.92
CA VAL A 100 -34.99 -36.60 -7.61
C VAL A 100 -34.45 -37.91 -7.11
N LYS A 101 -33.94 -37.95 -5.87
CA LYS A 101 -33.44 -39.18 -5.22
C LYS A 101 -33.96 -39.28 -3.79
N THR A 102 -34.12 -40.52 -3.32
CA THR A 102 -34.51 -40.79 -1.94
C THR A 102 -33.38 -40.49 -0.96
N LEU A 103 -33.68 -39.83 0.14
CA LEU A 103 -32.75 -39.63 1.26
C LEU A 103 -32.89 -40.72 2.32
N THR A 104 -34.10 -41.22 2.50
CA THR A 104 -34.44 -42.30 3.41
C THR A 104 -35.21 -43.37 2.65
N GLN A 105 -35.45 -44.53 3.26
CA GLN A 105 -36.43 -45.49 2.71
C GLN A 105 -37.75 -44.75 2.55
N SER A 106 -38.28 -44.71 1.32
CA SER A 106 -39.44 -43.90 0.97
C SER A 106 -40.48 -44.74 0.25
N SER A 107 -41.74 -44.61 0.68
CA SER A 107 -42.91 -45.20 -0.02
C SER A 107 -43.57 -44.09 -0.84
N LEU A 108 -43.78 -44.36 -2.12
CA LEU A 108 -44.27 -43.41 -3.11
C LEU A 108 -45.51 -43.96 -3.81
N LEU A 109 -46.46 -43.07 -4.07
CA LEU A 109 -47.56 -43.29 -5.00
C LEU A 109 -47.14 -42.80 -6.37
N GLU A 110 -47.16 -43.66 -7.36
CA GLU A 110 -46.78 -43.36 -8.74
C GLU A 110 -48.00 -43.33 -9.64
N ILE A 111 -48.23 -42.22 -10.30
CA ILE A 111 -49.36 -41.99 -11.17
C ILE A 111 -48.83 -41.65 -12.57
N THR A 112 -49.15 -42.50 -13.57
CA THR A 112 -48.77 -42.21 -14.95
C THR A 112 -49.63 -41.10 -15.54
N ALA A 113 -49.11 -40.41 -16.58
CA ALA A 113 -49.83 -39.31 -17.24
C ALA A 113 -51.19 -39.75 -17.79
N GLU A 114 -51.33 -41.02 -18.23
CA GLU A 114 -52.58 -41.56 -18.74
C GLU A 114 -53.64 -41.62 -17.62
N LYS A 115 -53.30 -42.25 -16.51
CA LYS A 115 -54.18 -42.33 -15.33
C LYS A 115 -54.48 -40.96 -14.76
N PHE A 116 -53.53 -40.06 -14.75
CA PHE A 116 -53.71 -38.68 -14.27
C PHE A 116 -54.74 -37.93 -15.14
N ARG A 117 -54.67 -38.05 -16.46
CA ARG A 117 -55.65 -37.43 -17.39
C ARG A 117 -57.05 -38.00 -17.21
N GLU A 118 -57.19 -39.30 -17.00
CA GLU A 118 -58.49 -39.94 -16.71
C GLU A 118 -59.11 -39.32 -15.47
N VAL A 119 -58.37 -39.19 -14.39
CA VAL A 119 -58.83 -38.58 -13.13
C VAL A 119 -59.22 -37.12 -13.30
N LEU A 120 -58.44 -36.34 -14.05
CA LEU A 120 -58.77 -34.94 -14.33
C LEU A 120 -60.06 -34.76 -15.14
N GLN A 121 -60.41 -35.74 -15.94
CA GLN A 121 -61.70 -35.75 -16.69
C GLN A 121 -62.90 -36.12 -15.81
N GLU A 122 -62.67 -36.99 -14.83
CA GLU A 122 -63.72 -37.48 -13.92
C GLU A 122 -64.00 -36.54 -12.75
N ASP A 123 -62.96 -35.80 -12.29
CA ASP A 123 -63.08 -34.84 -11.19
C ASP A 123 -62.47 -33.44 -11.56
N PRO A 124 -63.29 -32.53 -12.08
CA PRO A 124 -62.90 -31.16 -12.43
C PRO A 124 -62.42 -30.34 -11.24
N ASP A 125 -62.87 -30.60 -10.02
CA ASP A 125 -62.48 -29.85 -8.82
C ASP A 125 -61.02 -30.21 -8.43
N LEU A 126 -60.63 -31.44 -8.63
CA LEU A 126 -59.24 -31.89 -8.49
C LEU A 126 -58.32 -31.18 -9.49
N ALA A 127 -58.72 -31.10 -10.75
CA ALA A 127 -57.98 -30.43 -11.80
C ALA A 127 -57.75 -28.92 -11.42
N LEU A 128 -58.79 -28.26 -10.95
CA LEU A 128 -58.73 -26.87 -10.52
C LEU A 128 -57.83 -26.70 -9.29
N HIS A 129 -57.86 -27.64 -8.35
CA HIS A 129 -56.97 -27.60 -7.16
C HIS A 129 -55.50 -27.71 -7.53
N ILE A 130 -55.15 -28.67 -8.37
CA ILE A 130 -53.78 -28.87 -8.85
C ILE A 130 -53.28 -27.66 -9.63
N THR A 131 -54.10 -27.11 -10.53
CA THR A 131 -53.77 -25.88 -11.29
C THR A 131 -53.50 -24.71 -10.39
N ARG A 132 -54.34 -24.46 -9.37
CA ARG A 132 -54.11 -23.38 -8.38
C ARG A 132 -52.80 -23.57 -7.63
N ARG A 133 -52.44 -24.80 -7.27
CA ARG A 133 -51.19 -25.09 -6.58
C ARG A 133 -49.96 -24.83 -7.45
N ILE A 134 -50.00 -25.24 -8.72
CA ILE A 134 -48.91 -24.96 -9.67
C ILE A 134 -48.73 -23.46 -9.86
N LEU A 135 -49.83 -22.70 -10.02
CA LEU A 135 -49.79 -21.27 -10.14
C LEU A 135 -49.23 -20.58 -8.88
N ALA A 136 -49.57 -21.09 -7.69
CA ALA A 136 -49.01 -20.57 -6.42
C ALA A 136 -47.49 -20.82 -6.33
N ASN A 137 -47.01 -22.01 -6.73
CA ASN A 137 -45.59 -22.34 -6.79
C ASN A 137 -44.84 -21.45 -7.78
N LEU A 138 -45.35 -21.28 -8.99
CA LEU A 138 -44.75 -20.38 -9.99
C LEU A 138 -44.64 -18.96 -9.47
N ARG A 139 -45.70 -18.40 -8.88
CA ARG A 139 -45.66 -17.04 -8.29
C ARG A 139 -44.63 -16.90 -7.18
N ARG A 140 -44.49 -17.93 -6.34
CA ARG A 140 -43.47 -17.93 -5.27
C ARG A 140 -42.04 -17.96 -5.84
N LEU A 141 -41.79 -18.79 -6.85
CA LEU A 141 -40.48 -18.86 -7.52
C LEU A 141 -40.13 -17.51 -8.18
N ASP A 142 -41.09 -16.88 -8.86
CA ASP A 142 -40.90 -15.55 -9.46
C ASP A 142 -40.57 -14.51 -8.41
N GLN A 143 -41.29 -14.49 -7.28
CA GLN A 143 -41.04 -13.54 -6.20
C GLN A 143 -39.65 -13.71 -5.61
N VAL A 144 -39.21 -14.96 -5.35
CA VAL A 144 -37.86 -15.24 -4.83
C VAL A 144 -36.77 -14.81 -5.85
N ALA A 145 -36.98 -15.12 -7.14
CA ALA A 145 -36.04 -14.76 -8.19
C ALA A 145 -35.92 -13.22 -8.35
N ILE A 146 -37.05 -12.50 -8.34
CA ILE A 146 -37.09 -11.05 -8.41
C ILE A 146 -36.39 -10.44 -7.19
N GLN A 147 -36.62 -10.97 -5.99
CA GLN A 147 -35.98 -10.45 -4.79
C GLN A 147 -34.45 -10.69 -4.82
N ASP A 148 -33.99 -11.88 -5.23
CA ASP A 148 -32.56 -12.20 -5.38
C ASP A 148 -31.89 -11.27 -6.39
N LEU A 149 -32.55 -11.03 -7.53
CA LEU A 149 -32.06 -10.11 -8.56
C LEU A 149 -31.97 -8.66 -8.06
N ARG A 150 -32.98 -8.20 -7.30
CA ARG A 150 -32.95 -6.86 -6.69
C ARG A 150 -31.80 -6.69 -5.73
N THR A 151 -31.62 -7.64 -4.81
CA THR A 151 -30.53 -7.62 -3.83
C THR A 151 -29.15 -7.62 -4.53
N LYS A 152 -28.98 -8.46 -5.56
CA LYS A 152 -27.75 -8.49 -6.34
C LYS A 152 -27.49 -7.19 -7.08
N ASN A 153 -28.54 -6.57 -7.63
CA ASN A 153 -28.43 -5.29 -8.33
C ASN A 153 -28.05 -4.15 -7.38
N GLU A 154 -28.65 -4.12 -6.18
CA GLU A 154 -28.29 -3.14 -5.14
C GLU A 154 -26.82 -3.29 -4.71
N LEU A 155 -26.37 -4.53 -4.45
CA LEU A 155 -24.97 -4.79 -4.12
C LEU A 155 -24.02 -4.39 -5.25
N LEU A 156 -24.38 -4.68 -6.49
CA LEU A 156 -23.59 -4.32 -7.66
C LEU A 156 -23.49 -2.80 -7.82
N GLN A 157 -24.59 -2.07 -7.64
CA GLN A 157 -24.59 -0.61 -7.68
C GLN A 157 -23.71 -0.02 -6.58
N GLN A 158 -23.80 -0.54 -5.36
CA GLN A 158 -22.96 -0.11 -4.26
C GLN A 158 -21.48 -0.33 -4.58
N ALA A 159 -21.11 -1.54 -5.00
CA ALA A 159 -19.72 -1.87 -5.37
C ALA A 159 -19.19 -0.98 -6.53
N TYR A 160 -20.04 -0.65 -7.49
CA TYR A 160 -19.69 0.25 -8.58
C TYR A 160 -19.41 1.68 -8.10
N HIS A 161 -20.25 2.22 -7.21
CA HIS A 161 -20.02 3.54 -6.60
C HIS A 161 -18.73 3.57 -5.77
N ASP A 162 -18.48 2.54 -4.96
CA ASP A 162 -17.27 2.45 -4.15
C ASP A 162 -16.01 2.38 -5.03
N LEU A 163 -16.08 1.62 -6.12
CA LEU A 163 -15.00 1.54 -7.11
C LEU A 163 -14.72 2.89 -7.77
N GLN A 164 -15.76 3.61 -8.18
CA GLN A 164 -15.59 4.95 -8.78
C GLN A 164 -14.95 5.92 -7.78
N ALA A 165 -15.39 5.93 -6.53
CA ALA A 165 -14.81 6.77 -5.49
C ALA A 165 -13.34 6.44 -5.26
N ALA A 166 -12.98 5.15 -5.17
CA ALA A 166 -11.60 4.70 -5.02
C ALA A 166 -10.73 5.09 -6.23
N GLN A 167 -11.27 5.01 -7.45
CA GLN A 167 -10.55 5.44 -8.67
C GLN A 167 -10.23 6.93 -8.66
N LEU A 168 -11.17 7.79 -8.25
CA LEU A 168 -10.93 9.23 -8.16
C LEU A 168 -9.82 9.55 -7.14
N VAL A 169 -9.85 8.93 -5.97
CA VAL A 169 -8.79 9.08 -4.96
C VAL A 169 -7.43 8.62 -5.50
N LEU A 170 -7.39 7.50 -6.21
CA LEU A 170 -6.15 6.98 -6.79
C LEU A 170 -5.58 7.90 -7.88
N VAL A 171 -6.43 8.48 -8.72
CA VAL A 171 -6.02 9.43 -9.77
C VAL A 171 -5.42 10.68 -9.14
N GLU A 172 -6.08 11.26 -8.12
CA GLU A 172 -5.58 12.45 -7.42
C GLU A 172 -4.28 12.15 -6.67
N LYS A 173 -4.18 11.01 -6.01
CA LYS A 173 -2.92 10.58 -5.37
C LYS A 173 -1.77 10.49 -6.38
N LYS A 174 -1.97 9.86 -7.53
CA LYS A 174 -0.95 9.76 -8.59
C LYS A 174 -0.56 11.13 -9.15
N ARG A 175 -1.52 12.04 -9.26
CA ARG A 175 -1.23 13.41 -9.68
C ARG A 175 -0.32 14.12 -8.68
N LEU A 176 -0.65 14.07 -7.39
CA LEU A 176 0.16 14.67 -6.32
C LEU A 176 1.55 14.04 -6.24
N GLU A 177 1.66 12.71 -6.36
CA GLU A 177 2.96 12.02 -6.42
C GLU A 177 3.80 12.54 -7.60
N ARG A 178 3.19 12.74 -8.77
CA ARG A 178 3.89 13.28 -9.94
C ARG A 178 4.36 14.72 -9.75
N GLU A 179 3.53 15.57 -9.13
CA GLU A 179 3.90 16.94 -8.80
C GLU A 179 5.07 16.97 -7.79
N MET A 180 5.10 16.05 -6.82
CA MET A 180 6.23 15.91 -5.88
C MET A 180 7.51 15.41 -6.55
N GLU A 181 7.42 14.47 -7.49
CA GLU A 181 8.58 14.02 -8.28
C GLU A 181 9.21 15.18 -9.08
N LEU A 182 8.38 16.02 -9.69
CA LEU A 182 8.84 17.20 -10.42
C LEU A 182 9.50 18.23 -9.49
N ALA A 183 8.92 18.45 -8.30
CA ALA A 183 9.53 19.32 -7.29
C ALA A 183 10.90 18.78 -6.83
N ALA A 184 11.02 17.47 -6.64
CA ALA A 184 12.27 16.80 -6.30
C ALA A 184 13.33 16.94 -7.40
N GLU A 185 12.94 16.85 -8.66
CA GLU A 185 13.84 17.07 -9.80
C GLU A 185 14.32 18.53 -9.85
N MET A 186 13.41 19.50 -9.69
CA MET A 186 13.76 20.92 -9.62
C MET A 186 14.71 21.21 -8.45
N GLN A 187 14.47 20.62 -7.28
CA GLN A 187 15.34 20.77 -6.12
C GLN A 187 16.74 20.21 -6.37
N ARG A 188 16.85 19.00 -6.93
CA ARG A 188 18.14 18.41 -7.30
C ARG A 188 18.94 19.28 -8.27
N ASN A 189 18.26 19.94 -9.21
CA ASN A 189 18.89 20.86 -10.17
C ASN A 189 19.43 22.16 -9.53
N LEU A 190 18.99 22.48 -8.31
CA LEU A 190 19.57 23.58 -7.54
C LEU A 190 20.94 23.21 -6.95
N LEU A 191 21.22 21.94 -6.69
CA LEU A 191 22.47 21.47 -6.12
C LEU A 191 23.58 21.39 -7.19
N PRO A 192 24.86 21.48 -6.81
CA PRO A 192 25.95 21.36 -7.77
C PRO A 192 26.00 19.96 -8.36
N SER A 193 25.83 19.85 -9.68
CA SER A 193 25.94 18.59 -10.43
C SER A 193 27.38 18.18 -10.71
N VAL A 194 28.30 19.13 -10.69
CA VAL A 194 29.73 18.92 -10.90
C VAL A 194 30.49 19.70 -9.82
N LEU A 195 31.37 19.00 -9.12
CA LEU A 195 32.25 19.60 -8.12
C LEU A 195 33.55 20.03 -8.75
N PRO A 196 34.20 21.12 -8.22
CA PRO A 196 35.51 21.54 -8.69
C PRO A 196 36.55 20.42 -8.58
N GLN A 197 37.41 20.30 -9.58
CA GLN A 197 38.48 19.32 -9.61
C GLN A 197 39.83 20.01 -9.56
N TYR A 198 40.69 19.53 -8.66
CA TYR A 198 42.05 20.07 -8.47
C TYR A 198 43.03 18.91 -8.23
N ASP A 199 44.31 19.15 -8.48
CA ASP A 199 45.35 18.14 -8.23
C ASP A 199 45.70 18.04 -6.74
N ASP A 200 45.45 19.09 -5.96
CA ASP A 200 45.78 19.22 -4.53
C ASP A 200 44.61 18.87 -3.60
N PHE A 201 43.38 18.99 -4.06
CA PHE A 201 42.17 18.68 -3.27
C PHE A 201 41.12 17.96 -4.10
N ARG A 202 40.47 17.00 -3.46
CA ARG A 202 39.32 16.29 -4.00
C ARG A 202 38.08 16.53 -3.15
N PHE A 203 36.96 16.67 -3.82
CA PHE A 203 35.63 16.83 -3.22
C PHE A 203 34.71 15.77 -3.75
N ASP A 204 34.00 15.09 -2.85
CA ASP A 204 32.93 14.15 -3.18
C ASP A 204 31.72 14.47 -2.31
N ALA A 205 30.50 14.41 -2.86
CA ALA A 205 29.30 14.71 -2.12
C ALA A 205 28.21 13.65 -2.37
N TYR A 206 27.37 13.45 -1.37
CA TYR A 206 26.20 12.60 -1.42
C TYR A 206 25.04 13.29 -0.71
N LEU A 207 23.85 13.26 -1.33
CA LEU A 207 22.63 13.73 -0.74
C LEU A 207 21.49 12.78 -1.15
N ALA A 208 20.78 12.27 -0.17
CA ALA A 208 19.57 11.47 -0.35
C ALA A 208 18.47 11.98 0.57
N PRO A 209 17.41 12.58 0.03
CA PRO A 209 16.29 13.03 0.86
C PRO A 209 15.50 11.84 1.42
N ALA A 210 15.00 11.98 2.65
CA ALA A 210 14.15 10.97 3.31
C ALA A 210 12.76 10.89 2.68
N ARG A 211 12.30 11.98 2.06
CA ARG A 211 11.04 12.09 1.33
C ARG A 211 11.30 12.47 -0.12
N HIS A 212 10.26 12.86 -0.87
CA HIS A 212 10.44 13.35 -2.25
C HIS A 212 11.35 14.58 -2.32
N VAL A 213 11.20 15.50 -1.38
CA VAL A 213 12.00 16.73 -1.24
C VAL A 213 12.48 16.86 0.20
N GLY A 214 13.63 17.52 0.40
CA GLY A 214 14.30 17.65 1.69
C GLY A 214 14.72 19.09 2.05
N GLY A 215 15.20 19.24 3.29
CA GLY A 215 15.76 20.48 3.83
C GLY A 215 17.27 20.63 3.62
N ASP A 216 17.94 19.50 3.44
CA ASP A 216 19.40 19.45 3.31
C ASP A 216 19.93 20.09 2.03
N LEU A 217 21.09 20.71 2.15
CA LEU A 217 21.84 21.22 1.02
C LEU A 217 23.35 21.15 1.26
N PHE A 218 24.08 21.06 0.16
CA PHE A 218 25.53 21.27 0.14
C PHE A 218 25.93 22.15 -1.06
N ASP A 219 27.08 22.81 -0.95
CA ASP A 219 27.71 23.45 -2.10
C ASP A 219 29.24 23.38 -1.97
N VAL A 220 29.91 23.23 -3.09
CA VAL A 220 31.37 23.33 -3.23
C VAL A 220 31.66 24.24 -4.40
N ARG A 221 32.28 25.38 -4.13
CA ARG A 221 32.42 26.44 -5.14
C ARG A 221 33.80 27.05 -5.17
N ALA A 222 34.39 27.10 -6.36
CA ALA A 222 35.56 27.94 -6.59
C ALA A 222 35.18 29.42 -6.44
N LEU A 223 35.88 30.17 -5.55
CA LEU A 223 35.70 31.60 -5.37
C LEU A 223 36.64 32.37 -6.26
N ASP A 224 37.89 31.89 -6.33
CA ASP A 224 38.94 32.38 -7.20
C ASP A 224 39.94 31.23 -7.53
N ALA A 225 41.12 31.56 -8.02
CA ALA A 225 42.13 30.55 -8.38
C ALA A 225 42.68 29.77 -7.17
N GLU A 226 42.57 30.27 -5.97
CA GLU A 226 43.18 29.72 -4.75
C GLU A 226 42.15 29.32 -3.67
N HIS A 227 40.94 29.88 -3.72
CA HIS A 227 39.93 29.69 -2.68
C HIS A 227 38.74 28.88 -3.14
N VAL A 228 38.28 27.95 -2.27
CA VAL A 228 37.08 27.13 -2.46
C VAL A 228 36.18 27.27 -1.24
N ALA A 229 34.92 27.62 -1.47
CA ALA A 229 33.87 27.60 -0.44
C ALA A 229 33.30 26.22 -0.30
N LEU A 230 33.04 25.80 0.94
CA LEU A 230 32.37 24.54 1.32
C LEU A 230 31.17 24.90 2.18
N LEU A 231 30.02 24.33 1.85
CA LEU A 231 28.77 24.50 2.57
C LEU A 231 28.11 23.14 2.77
N ILE A 232 27.66 22.91 3.98
CA ILE A 232 26.58 21.96 4.28
C ILE A 232 25.60 22.67 5.20
N ALA A 233 24.32 22.52 4.96
CA ALA A 233 23.29 23.11 5.79
C ALA A 233 22.04 22.23 5.76
N ASP A 234 21.26 22.34 6.83
CA ASP A 234 19.99 21.68 6.99
C ASP A 234 18.95 22.68 7.48
N VAL A 235 17.78 22.64 6.87
CA VAL A 235 16.62 23.47 7.22
C VAL A 235 15.69 22.66 8.10
N ALA A 236 15.44 23.17 9.31
CA ALA A 236 14.46 22.58 10.21
C ALA A 236 13.07 22.51 9.53
N ASP A 237 12.36 21.43 9.74
CA ASP A 237 11.11 21.03 9.11
C ASP A 237 11.34 20.04 7.94
N LYS A 238 10.27 19.45 7.40
CA LYS A 238 10.33 18.43 6.35
C LYS A 238 9.33 18.71 5.24
N GLY A 239 9.64 18.22 4.06
CA GLY A 239 8.76 18.33 2.90
C GLY A 239 8.87 19.66 2.15
N VAL A 240 7.76 20.11 1.56
CA VAL A 240 7.77 21.24 0.62
C VAL A 240 8.26 22.56 1.26
N HIS A 241 7.88 22.82 2.52
CA HIS A 241 8.29 24.01 3.24
C HIS A 241 9.81 24.06 3.44
N ALA A 242 10.41 22.98 3.94
CA ALA A 242 11.85 22.85 4.08
C ALA A 242 12.58 22.98 2.73
N ALA A 243 12.04 22.38 1.67
CA ALA A 243 12.60 22.45 0.33
C ALA A 243 12.62 23.88 -0.25
N LEU A 244 11.58 24.66 -0.01
CA LEU A 244 11.55 26.08 -0.41
C LEU A 244 12.57 26.92 0.37
N MET A 245 12.63 26.70 1.70
CA MET A 245 13.63 27.38 2.54
C MET A 245 15.05 26.97 2.20
N MET A 246 15.29 25.72 1.82
CA MET A 246 16.59 25.28 1.31
C MET A 246 17.02 26.09 0.07
N ALA A 247 16.10 26.26 -0.89
CA ALA A 247 16.37 27.04 -2.10
C ALA A 247 16.73 28.52 -1.78
N VAL A 248 15.99 29.12 -0.85
CA VAL A 248 16.25 30.46 -0.35
C VAL A 248 17.61 30.53 0.34
N THR A 249 17.86 29.62 1.29
CA THR A 249 19.12 29.53 2.05
C THR A 249 20.32 29.39 1.11
N ARG A 250 20.21 28.45 0.15
CA ARG A 250 21.26 28.27 -0.86
C ARG A 250 21.52 29.52 -1.68
N THR A 251 20.46 30.23 -2.06
CA THR A 251 20.58 31.47 -2.85
C THR A 251 21.28 32.57 -2.06
N LEU A 252 20.95 32.70 -0.78
CA LEU A 252 21.63 33.67 0.12
C LEU A 252 23.10 33.31 0.29
N PHE A 253 23.43 32.05 0.57
CA PHE A 253 24.84 31.64 0.63
C PHE A 253 25.56 31.87 -0.69
N PHE A 254 24.97 31.54 -1.81
CA PHE A 254 25.54 31.79 -3.13
C PHE A 254 25.89 33.26 -3.33
N GLN A 255 24.98 34.16 -2.99
CA GLN A 255 25.16 35.59 -3.18
C GLN A 255 26.23 36.14 -2.25
N GLU A 256 26.23 35.80 -0.98
CA GLU A 256 27.15 36.33 0.01
C GLU A 256 28.58 35.75 -0.12
N THR A 257 28.70 34.48 -0.55
CA THR A 257 29.97 33.83 -0.86
C THR A 257 30.76 34.58 -1.96
N MET A 258 30.09 35.24 -2.90
CA MET A 258 30.74 36.04 -3.94
C MET A 258 31.21 37.41 -3.46
N ARG A 259 30.81 37.83 -2.25
CA ARG A 259 31.11 39.15 -1.69
C ARG A 259 32.26 39.15 -0.70
N SER A 260 32.47 38.05 0.03
CA SER A 260 33.48 37.95 1.07
C SER A 260 34.12 36.59 1.15
N LEU A 261 35.44 36.57 1.42
CA LEU A 261 36.20 35.35 1.76
C LEU A 261 36.19 35.06 3.27
N SER A 262 35.53 35.87 4.10
CA SER A 262 35.39 35.62 5.53
C SER A 262 34.15 34.71 5.80
N PRO A 263 34.34 33.49 6.29
CA PRO A 263 33.21 32.64 6.68
C PRO A 263 32.25 33.33 7.64
N ARG A 264 32.76 34.10 8.57
CA ARG A 264 31.97 34.85 9.55
C ARG A 264 31.05 35.88 8.89
N GLU A 265 31.59 36.67 7.97
CA GLU A 265 30.81 37.70 7.28
C GLU A 265 29.72 37.10 6.42
N VAL A 266 30.05 36.05 5.66
CA VAL A 266 29.08 35.32 4.83
C VAL A 266 27.92 34.75 5.67
N VAL A 267 28.25 34.01 6.71
CA VAL A 267 27.22 33.37 7.57
C VAL A 267 26.36 34.41 8.30
N TYR A 268 26.99 35.54 8.72
CA TYR A 268 26.25 36.62 9.36
C TYR A 268 25.28 37.30 8.37
N ALA A 269 25.72 37.59 7.15
CA ALA A 269 24.88 38.20 6.13
C ALA A 269 23.71 37.28 5.74
N VAL A 270 23.97 35.97 5.61
CA VAL A 270 22.90 34.94 5.37
C VAL A 270 21.91 34.95 6.53
N HIS A 271 22.39 34.96 7.79
CA HIS A 271 21.52 35.05 8.95
C HIS A 271 20.59 36.25 8.91
N GLN A 272 21.12 37.44 8.59
CA GLN A 272 20.31 38.67 8.46
C GLN A 272 19.31 38.56 7.30
N GLY A 273 19.70 37.95 6.18
CA GLY A 273 18.82 37.69 5.05
C GLY A 273 17.66 36.80 5.45
N LEU A 274 17.93 35.70 6.19
CA LEU A 274 16.87 34.76 6.68
C LEU A 274 15.91 35.45 7.65
N LEU A 275 16.43 36.29 8.59
CA LEU A 275 15.60 37.09 9.50
C LEU A 275 14.67 38.04 8.73
N SER A 276 15.18 38.70 7.68
CA SER A 276 14.38 39.63 6.88
C SER A 276 13.26 38.96 6.09
N ILE A 277 13.42 37.69 5.72
CA ILE A 277 12.41 36.90 5.01
C ILE A 277 11.32 36.40 5.98
N GLY A 278 11.68 36.12 7.24
CA GLY A 278 10.73 35.72 8.29
C GLY A 278 9.69 36.77 8.65
N GLY A 279 9.86 38.00 8.22
CA GLY A 279 8.86 39.09 8.19
C GLY A 279 8.54 39.76 9.52
N ASP A 280 8.23 41.05 9.48
CA ASP A 280 7.64 41.81 10.57
C ASP A 280 6.25 41.25 10.96
N GLY A 281 6.19 40.37 11.94
CA GLY A 281 5.01 40.18 12.79
C GLY A 281 3.65 39.89 12.12
N HIS A 282 3.57 39.34 10.94
CA HIS A 282 2.31 38.87 10.38
C HIS A 282 1.94 37.54 10.98
N GLU A 283 1.06 37.57 11.97
CA GLU A 283 0.34 36.40 12.49
C GLU A 283 -0.28 35.63 11.33
N GLY A 284 0.31 34.47 10.98
CA GLY A 284 -0.33 33.54 10.05
C GLY A 284 0.56 32.78 9.08
N TYR A 285 1.74 33.28 8.77
CA TYR A 285 2.74 32.57 7.94
C TYR A 285 4.12 32.61 8.57
N GLY A 286 4.19 32.30 9.87
CA GLY A 286 5.44 32.19 10.59
C GLY A 286 6.35 31.18 9.91
N MET A 287 7.40 31.63 9.22
CA MET A 287 8.51 30.79 8.84
C MET A 287 9.32 30.54 10.11
N ASP A 288 8.84 29.67 11.00
CA ASP A 288 9.57 29.21 12.19
C ASP A 288 10.74 28.29 11.80
N ALA A 289 11.08 28.23 10.51
CA ALA A 289 12.17 27.43 10.01
C ALA A 289 13.51 28.09 10.32
N PHE A 290 14.30 27.45 11.13
CA PHE A 290 15.68 27.79 11.37
C PHE A 290 16.60 26.91 10.52
N VAL A 291 17.82 27.37 10.31
CA VAL A 291 18.83 26.67 9.49
C VAL A 291 20.05 26.35 10.34
N THR A 292 20.51 25.11 10.28
CA THR A 292 21.86 24.75 10.69
C THR A 292 22.82 24.86 9.52
N ALA A 293 24.05 25.29 9.73
CA ALA A 293 25.02 25.40 8.66
C ALA A 293 26.45 25.22 9.16
N PHE A 294 27.25 24.58 8.33
CA PHE A 294 28.70 24.68 8.39
C PHE A 294 29.18 25.26 7.08
N TYR A 295 29.85 26.43 7.19
CA TYR A 295 30.41 27.13 6.04
C TYR A 295 31.91 27.34 6.23
N ALA A 296 32.70 27.04 5.22
CA ALA A 296 34.14 27.15 5.26
C ALA A 296 34.70 27.72 3.96
N VAL A 297 35.85 28.38 4.06
CA VAL A 297 36.68 28.82 2.94
C VAL A 297 38.05 28.17 3.06
N LEU A 298 38.38 27.34 2.07
CA LEU A 298 39.67 26.67 1.91
C LEU A 298 40.59 27.48 1.02
N HIS A 299 41.76 27.87 1.52
CA HIS A 299 42.87 28.38 0.72
C HIS A 299 43.75 27.20 0.32
N ARG A 300 43.60 26.70 -0.91
CA ARG A 300 44.22 25.47 -1.41
C ARG A 300 45.76 25.46 -1.31
N PRO A 301 46.50 26.54 -1.71
CA PRO A 301 47.97 26.51 -1.67
C PRO A 301 48.56 26.25 -0.29
N THR A 302 47.85 26.61 0.79
CA THR A 302 48.34 26.43 2.16
C THR A 302 47.61 25.36 2.93
N GLY A 303 46.53 24.79 2.38
CA GLY A 303 45.63 23.90 3.10
C GLY A 303 44.85 24.55 4.22
N ARG A 304 44.90 25.90 4.34
CA ARG A 304 44.21 26.63 5.41
C ARG A 304 42.70 26.62 5.18
N LEU A 305 41.98 26.05 6.12
CA LEU A 305 40.52 26.03 6.15
C LEU A 305 40.02 26.91 7.30
N ARG A 306 39.40 28.05 6.97
CA ARG A 306 38.65 28.87 7.93
C ARG A 306 37.20 28.49 7.88
N TYR A 307 36.53 28.37 9.02
CA TYR A 307 35.15 27.95 9.06
C TYR A 307 34.33 28.55 10.18
N VAL A 308 33.03 28.55 10.01
CA VAL A 308 32.01 28.88 11.01
C VAL A 308 31.03 27.71 11.07
N ARG A 309 30.67 27.32 12.27
CA ARG A 309 29.62 26.35 12.54
C ARG A 309 28.42 27.05 13.19
N ALA A 310 27.27 27.00 12.54
CA ALA A 310 26.01 27.52 13.04
C ALA A 310 25.07 26.32 13.36
N ALA A 311 25.21 25.74 14.54
CA ALA A 311 24.48 24.61 15.09
C ALA A 311 24.56 23.31 14.29
N GLN A 312 25.17 23.27 13.10
CA GLN A 312 25.37 22.04 12.28
C GLN A 312 26.17 20.99 13.04
N ASP A 313 26.01 19.70 12.68
CA ASP A 313 26.87 18.64 13.21
C ASP A 313 28.35 18.93 13.05
N LYS A 314 29.14 18.41 14.02
CA LYS A 314 30.58 18.66 14.05
C LYS A 314 31.27 17.81 13.01
N PRO A 315 31.91 18.39 11.97
CA PRO A 315 32.65 17.62 10.98
C PRO A 315 33.71 16.72 11.59
N LEU A 316 33.96 15.58 10.96
CA LEU A 316 35.00 14.63 11.37
C LEU A 316 36.28 14.92 10.56
N TRP A 317 37.37 15.18 11.27
CA TRP A 317 38.70 15.34 10.70
C TRP A 317 39.56 14.11 10.95
N LEU A 318 40.00 13.47 9.89
CA LEU A 318 40.83 12.27 9.91
C LEU A 318 42.23 12.60 9.36
N ARG A 319 43.24 12.37 10.17
CA ARG A 319 44.66 12.40 9.80
C ARG A 319 45.21 11.00 9.56
N PRO A 320 46.18 10.84 8.67
CA PRO A 320 46.86 9.56 8.45
C PRO A 320 47.30 8.91 9.76
N GLY A 321 46.92 7.63 9.97
CA GLY A 321 47.31 6.86 11.15
C GLY A 321 46.64 7.26 12.47
N LYS A 322 45.63 8.14 12.46
CA LYS A 322 44.88 8.56 13.67
C LYS A 322 43.40 8.21 13.54
N ARG A 323 42.69 8.21 14.66
CA ARG A 323 41.21 8.14 14.67
C ARG A 323 40.60 9.49 14.29
N PRO A 324 39.41 9.49 13.67
CA PRO A 324 38.68 10.71 13.37
C PRO A 324 38.36 11.51 14.65
N VAL A 325 38.54 12.81 14.60
CA VAL A 325 38.20 13.74 15.68
C VAL A 325 37.14 14.72 15.19
N SER A 326 36.18 15.08 16.06
CA SER A 326 35.21 16.09 15.74
C SER A 326 35.86 17.50 15.81
N LEU A 327 35.61 18.34 14.80
CA LEU A 327 36.06 19.74 14.83
C LEU A 327 35.32 20.51 15.92
N SER A 328 36.02 21.41 16.59
CA SER A 328 35.40 22.37 17.53
C SER A 328 34.61 23.45 16.79
N GLY A 329 33.73 24.11 17.50
CA GLY A 329 32.96 25.23 17.01
C GLY A 329 31.63 25.32 17.73
N ASP A 330 31.34 26.51 18.25
CA ASP A 330 30.08 26.85 18.87
C ASP A 330 29.28 27.75 17.94
N GLY A 331 27.98 27.54 17.87
CA GLY A 331 27.11 28.38 17.04
C GLY A 331 25.65 28.09 17.31
N ARG A 332 24.81 29.03 16.94
CA ARG A 332 23.34 28.94 17.05
C ARG A 332 22.73 28.82 15.67
N PHE A 333 21.48 28.44 15.62
CA PHE A 333 20.69 28.38 14.41
C PHE A 333 20.62 29.72 13.70
N LEU A 334 20.62 29.72 12.36
CA LEU A 334 20.44 30.88 11.53
C LEU A 334 18.94 31.18 11.33
N GLY A 335 18.61 32.47 11.18
CA GLY A 335 17.24 32.92 10.89
C GLY A 335 16.27 32.91 12.09
N MET A 336 16.74 32.58 13.32
CA MET A 336 15.86 32.38 14.45
C MET A 336 15.83 33.57 15.43
N ILE A 337 16.96 34.09 15.82
CA ILE A 337 17.07 35.09 16.87
C ILE A 337 18.09 36.16 16.44
N ASP A 338 17.76 37.42 16.57
CA ASP A 338 18.70 38.52 16.31
C ASP A 338 19.87 38.50 17.30
N GLY A 339 21.00 39.18 16.92
CA GLY A 339 22.20 39.27 17.76
C GLY A 339 23.06 38.00 17.80
N LEU A 340 23.14 37.26 16.71
CA LEU A 340 23.95 36.06 16.57
C LEU A 340 25.45 36.34 16.75
N ILE A 341 26.09 35.63 17.69
CA ILE A 341 27.55 35.64 17.87
C ILE A 341 28.11 34.41 17.13
N LEU A 342 28.96 34.69 16.14
CA LEU A 342 29.64 33.65 15.35
C LEU A 342 31.15 33.70 15.66
N GLN A 343 31.72 32.52 15.91
CA GLN A 343 33.16 32.37 16.07
C GLN A 343 33.73 31.73 14.80
N GLU A 344 34.74 32.33 14.25
CA GLU A 344 35.52 31.79 13.14
C GLU A 344 36.67 30.95 13.71
N HIS A 345 36.83 29.76 13.18
CA HIS A 345 37.87 28.81 13.53
C HIS A 345 38.76 28.54 12.32
N GLU A 346 39.96 28.02 12.57
CA GLU A 346 40.90 27.69 11.53
C GLU A 346 41.60 26.37 11.79
N ILE A 347 41.83 25.58 10.74
CA ILE A 347 42.69 24.41 10.72
C ILE A 347 43.55 24.42 9.46
N ILE A 348 44.61 23.62 9.45
CA ILE A 348 45.44 23.42 8.25
C ILE A 348 45.33 21.95 7.88
N LEU A 349 44.75 21.69 6.71
CA LEU A 349 44.67 20.35 6.11
C LEU A 349 46.03 20.04 5.45
N GLN A 350 46.65 18.97 5.91
CA GLN A 350 47.89 18.45 5.36
C GLN A 350 47.62 17.36 4.32
N PRO A 351 48.55 17.08 3.39
CA PRO A 351 48.44 15.96 2.47
C PRO A 351 48.08 14.65 3.18
N GLY A 352 47.02 14.00 2.70
CA GLY A 352 46.47 12.76 3.28
C GLY A 352 45.34 13.00 4.32
N ASP A 353 45.15 14.25 4.80
CA ASP A 353 44.04 14.59 5.68
C ASP A 353 42.68 14.48 4.94
N LYS A 354 41.65 14.07 5.67
CA LYS A 354 40.28 13.99 5.18
C LYS A 354 39.32 14.67 6.14
N LEU A 355 38.39 15.43 5.60
CA LEU A 355 37.33 16.07 6.36
C LEU A 355 35.95 15.59 5.85
N LEU A 356 35.15 15.04 6.73
CA LEU A 356 33.78 14.63 6.45
C LEU A 356 32.81 15.57 7.13
N LEU A 357 32.04 16.31 6.32
CA LEU A 357 30.89 17.07 6.75
C LEU A 357 29.65 16.21 6.54
N PHE A 358 28.68 16.29 7.44
CA PHE A 358 27.47 15.48 7.36
C PHE A 358 26.28 16.19 8.07
N SER A 359 25.06 15.81 7.69
CA SER A 359 23.84 16.20 8.39
C SER A 359 23.46 15.17 9.47
N ASP A 360 22.56 15.55 10.36
CA ASP A 360 22.12 14.72 11.48
C ASP A 360 21.43 13.41 11.03
N GLY A 361 20.84 13.38 9.84
CA GLY A 361 20.29 12.16 9.27
C GLY A 361 21.30 11.01 9.13
N VAL A 362 22.62 11.29 9.19
CA VAL A 362 23.65 10.25 9.20
C VAL A 362 23.77 9.58 10.57
N PRO A 363 24.10 10.28 11.68
CA PRO A 363 24.19 9.67 12.99
C PRO A 363 22.83 9.24 13.56
N ASP A 364 21.75 9.92 13.22
CA ASP A 364 20.43 9.69 13.79
C ASP A 364 19.61 8.63 13.03
N GLN A 365 20.20 8.06 11.95
CA GLN A 365 19.54 6.97 11.21
C GLN A 365 19.21 5.79 12.11
N LEU A 366 17.93 5.44 12.17
CA LEU A 366 17.43 4.30 12.93
C LEU A 366 17.56 2.98 12.15
N ASN A 367 17.75 1.88 12.89
CA ASN A 367 17.60 0.53 12.35
C ASN A 367 16.21 -0.06 12.65
N GLU A 368 15.97 -1.31 12.29
CA GLU A 368 14.71 -2.04 12.53
C GLU A 368 14.39 -2.27 14.03
N ARG A 369 15.32 -1.95 14.93
CA ARG A 369 15.17 -2.06 16.38
C ARG A 369 15.10 -0.70 17.07
N ASP A 370 14.88 0.38 16.30
CA ASP A 370 14.88 1.77 16.78
C ASP A 370 16.21 2.20 17.44
N GLU A 371 17.33 1.57 17.08
CA GLU A 371 18.65 1.98 17.55
C GLU A 371 19.26 2.99 16.57
N VAL A 372 19.85 4.08 17.07
CA VAL A 372 20.55 5.08 16.25
C VAL A 372 21.91 4.55 15.74
N PHE A 373 22.30 4.94 14.54
CA PHE A 373 23.64 4.66 14.01
C PHE A 373 24.72 5.20 14.91
N GLY A 374 24.63 6.46 15.27
CA GLY A 374 25.44 7.16 16.24
C GLY A 374 26.81 7.59 15.73
N LEU A 375 27.36 8.61 16.39
CA LEU A 375 28.61 9.26 16.00
C LEU A 375 29.83 8.32 16.06
N GLU A 376 29.90 7.40 17.02
CA GLU A 376 31.05 6.50 17.14
C GLU A 376 31.12 5.48 15.99
N ARG A 377 29.97 4.92 15.58
CA ARG A 377 29.92 4.04 14.38
C ARG A 377 30.28 4.83 13.11
N LEU A 378 29.87 6.10 13.02
CA LEU A 378 30.25 6.95 11.89
C LEU A 378 31.77 7.19 11.87
N LYS A 379 32.41 7.43 13.02
CA LYS A 379 33.88 7.56 13.11
C LYS A 379 34.61 6.29 12.68
N ASP A 380 34.12 5.14 13.15
CA ASP A 380 34.73 3.84 12.79
C ASP A 380 34.53 3.55 11.29
N ALA A 381 33.32 3.77 10.75
CA ALA A 381 33.05 3.65 9.32
C ALA A 381 33.89 4.61 8.45
N PHE A 382 34.11 5.84 8.90
CA PHE A 382 34.95 6.82 8.21
C PHE A 382 36.42 6.41 8.22
N LEU A 383 36.89 5.85 9.32
CA LEU A 383 38.25 5.29 9.40
C LEU A 383 38.41 4.11 8.42
N GLU A 384 37.47 3.18 8.39
CA GLU A 384 37.45 2.03 7.44
C GLU A 384 37.42 2.56 5.98
N ALA A 385 36.54 3.51 5.66
CA ALA A 385 36.43 4.12 4.33
C ALA A 385 37.73 4.75 3.85
N SER A 386 38.59 5.22 4.77
CA SER A 386 39.88 5.81 4.40
C SER A 386 40.84 4.81 3.72
N GLY A 387 40.65 3.53 3.91
CA GLY A 387 41.38 2.45 3.25
C GLY A 387 40.90 2.13 1.82
N GLU A 388 39.71 2.59 1.47
CA GLU A 388 39.14 2.41 0.14
C GLU A 388 39.79 3.34 -0.91
N LYS A 389 39.59 2.99 -2.20
CA LYS A 389 39.96 3.92 -3.28
C LYS A 389 39.18 5.22 -3.15
N PRO A 390 39.77 6.35 -3.51
CA PRO A 390 39.11 7.67 -3.34
C PRO A 390 37.68 7.69 -3.87
N GLU A 391 37.44 7.14 -5.06
CA GLU A 391 36.15 7.12 -5.74
C GLU A 391 35.09 6.29 -5.01
N GLY A 392 35.48 5.38 -4.12
CA GLY A 392 34.61 4.43 -3.41
C GLY A 392 34.26 4.85 -1.98
N ARG A 393 34.92 5.87 -1.41
CA ARG A 393 34.81 6.19 0.02
C ARG A 393 33.42 6.60 0.46
N LEU A 394 32.80 7.53 -0.25
CA LEU A 394 31.41 7.91 0.07
C LEU A 394 30.43 6.76 -0.17
N SER A 395 30.61 5.99 -1.25
CA SER A 395 29.78 4.79 -1.51
C SER A 395 29.95 3.74 -0.41
N PHE A 396 31.12 3.60 0.17
CA PHE A 396 31.36 2.71 1.31
C PHE A 396 30.58 3.21 2.56
N LEU A 397 30.65 4.51 2.85
CA LEU A 397 29.93 5.10 3.97
C LEU A 397 28.40 4.96 3.79
N THR A 398 27.87 5.29 2.63
CA THR A 398 26.44 5.12 2.33
C THR A 398 25.99 3.67 2.50
N HIS A 399 26.79 2.72 2.00
CA HIS A 399 26.51 1.29 2.16
C HIS A 399 26.47 0.84 3.63
N LYS A 400 27.38 1.35 4.47
CA LYS A 400 27.37 1.07 5.92
C LYS A 400 26.11 1.59 6.61
N ILE A 401 25.67 2.82 6.24
CA ILE A 401 24.44 3.41 6.76
C ILE A 401 23.21 2.61 6.29
N GLU A 402 23.17 2.22 5.02
CA GLU A 402 22.08 1.41 4.47
C GLU A 402 22.01 0.00 5.09
N GLN A 403 23.16 -0.63 5.29
CA GLN A 403 23.23 -1.91 6.02
C GLN A 403 22.69 -1.79 7.44
N TRP A 404 23.03 -0.70 8.14
CA TRP A 404 22.52 -0.45 9.48
C TRP A 404 21.01 -0.26 9.48
N ARG A 405 20.49 0.55 8.54
CA ARG A 405 19.07 0.84 8.41
C ARG A 405 18.24 -0.42 8.14
N GLY A 406 18.72 -1.34 7.30
CA GLY A 406 17.94 -2.51 6.87
C GLY A 406 16.66 -2.10 6.16
N ALA A 407 15.53 -2.66 6.56
CA ALA A 407 14.20 -2.33 6.04
C ALA A 407 13.53 -1.13 6.75
N ALA A 408 14.17 -0.50 7.75
CA ALA A 408 13.64 0.69 8.41
C ALA A 408 13.53 1.87 7.42
N PRO A 409 12.52 2.76 7.55
CA PRO A 409 12.42 3.95 6.72
C PRO A 409 13.59 4.90 6.96
N ALA A 410 13.91 5.73 5.97
CA ALA A 410 14.83 6.84 6.20
C ALA A 410 14.27 7.78 7.28
N PHE A 411 15.09 8.07 8.28
CA PHE A 411 14.68 8.92 9.42
C PHE A 411 14.68 10.39 9.03
N ASP A 412 15.79 10.84 8.40
CA ASP A 412 15.97 12.19 7.88
C ASP A 412 16.78 12.20 6.59
N ASP A 413 16.94 13.38 5.99
CA ASP A 413 17.78 13.59 4.83
C ASP A 413 19.23 13.20 5.18
N VAL A 414 19.91 12.51 4.29
CA VAL A 414 21.30 12.09 4.48
C VAL A 414 22.19 12.87 3.54
N THR A 415 22.98 13.77 4.09
CA THR A 415 23.95 14.56 3.32
C THR A 415 25.35 14.36 3.85
N MET A 416 26.28 14.12 2.96
CA MET A 416 27.71 13.99 3.26
C MET A 416 28.52 14.75 2.22
N LEU A 417 29.54 15.49 2.68
CA LEU A 417 30.55 16.14 1.84
C LEU A 417 31.94 15.75 2.35
N LEU A 418 32.68 15.04 1.50
CA LEU A 418 34.05 14.59 1.79
C LEU A 418 35.07 15.53 1.09
N VAL A 419 35.99 16.03 1.85
CA VAL A 419 37.13 16.84 1.39
C VAL A 419 38.41 16.08 1.68
N GLU A 420 39.25 15.90 0.68
CA GLU A 420 40.52 15.19 0.80
C GLU A 420 41.68 16.10 0.33
N ALA A 421 42.68 16.28 1.17
CA ALA A 421 43.92 16.91 0.79
C ALA A 421 44.83 15.87 0.12
N LEU A 422 45.10 16.04 -1.16
CA LEU A 422 45.97 15.17 -1.93
C LEU A 422 47.43 15.57 -1.72
N GLY A 423 48.37 14.64 -1.84
CA GLY A 423 49.79 14.98 -1.92
C GLY A 423 50.10 15.52 -3.32
N ALA A 424 50.90 16.54 -3.42
CA ALA A 424 51.41 17.07 -4.68
C ALA A 424 52.34 16.02 -5.37
#